data_d3ca7025ca74e38663168c2c3a723e58
#
_entry.id   d3ca7025ca74e38663168c2c3a723e58
#
_cell.length_a   1.000
_cell.length_b   1.000
_cell.length_c   1.000
_cell.angle_alpha   90.00
_cell.angle_beta   90.00
_cell.angle_gamma   90.00
#
_symmetry.space_group_name_H-M   'P 1'
#
loop_
_entity.id
_entity.type
_entity.pdbx_description
1 polymer ?
#
loop_
_entity_poly.entity_id
_entity_poly.type
_entity_poly.pdbx_seq_one_letter_code
_entity_poly.pdbx_strand_id
1 'polypeptide(L)'
;MCKYEEIEGWRLSNGKTIRKIKKAVHEKVNLGRIYLIISILLAYMGTISMQAQSCEGRVYLKNGIQQLYESNDRIDLPRKKKDVQVYRNFFSRQCTSDVIPFANIDSVVVWNATSKQNVRTLVPLENVGWSWLYVNHPRLQVYIYASQGYSVTDMGGMKARQCNTAAAMFFIPSKTACDFYIKQTDGKLICLGDTYKKCDKSFIRELCHCAGLSQEWEKKLIGLGEHNRSSMIQRVIEVLDDKQ
;
A
#
# COMPACT_ATOMS: atom_id res chain seq x y z
N MET A 1 43.16 20.45 21.90
CA MET A 1 43.95 20.94 23.09
C MET A 1 43.08 22.01 23.76
N CYS A 2 42.15 21.61 24.63
CA CYS A 2 41.31 22.54 25.39
C CYS A 2 41.93 22.71 26.78
N LYS A 3 42.24 23.96 27.13
CA LYS A 3 42.73 24.36 28.43
C LYS A 3 41.68 24.07 29.49
N TYR A 4 42.06 23.31 30.49
CA TYR A 4 41.35 23.26 31.76
C TYR A 4 41.76 24.53 32.56
N GLU A 5 40.85 25.45 32.74
CA GLU A 5 40.94 26.48 33.77
C GLU A 5 40.56 25.85 35.12
N GLU A 6 41.53 25.80 36.01
CA GLU A 6 41.32 25.48 37.42
C GLU A 6 40.43 26.55 38.06
N ILE A 7 39.24 26.17 38.46
CA ILE A 7 38.43 26.98 39.39
C ILE A 7 38.74 26.49 40.79
N GLU A 8 39.73 27.11 41.39
CA GLU A 8 39.97 27.02 42.82
C GLU A 8 38.85 27.72 43.59
N GLY A 9 38.31 27.04 44.57
CA GLY A 9 37.69 27.71 45.73
C GLY A 9 36.17 27.57 45.91
N TRP A 10 35.59 26.36 45.82
CA TRP A 10 34.32 26.11 46.52
C TRP A 10 34.38 24.78 47.27
N ARG A 11 34.75 24.84 48.55
CA ARG A 11 34.50 23.72 49.48
C ARG A 11 32.99 23.53 49.64
N LEU A 12 32.45 22.63 48.88
CA LEU A 12 31.05 22.21 49.07
C LEU A 12 30.98 21.25 50.29
N SER A 13 30.40 21.74 51.34
CA SER A 13 30.19 21.06 52.61
C SER A 13 29.10 19.99 52.61
N ASN A 14 28.68 19.51 51.47
CA ASN A 14 27.64 18.46 51.43
C ASN A 14 27.78 17.54 50.24
N GLY A 15 28.19 16.30 50.47
CA GLY A 15 28.30 15.21 49.49
C GLY A 15 27.01 14.90 48.72
N LYS A 16 25.88 15.50 49.09
CA LYS A 16 24.60 15.40 48.41
C LYS A 16 24.58 16.18 47.09
N THR A 17 25.28 17.30 46.98
CA THR A 17 25.27 18.15 45.78
C THR A 17 26.05 17.51 44.64
N ILE A 18 27.22 16.89 44.94
CA ILE A 18 28.03 16.19 43.94
C ILE A 18 27.30 14.98 43.35
N ARG A 19 26.54 14.25 44.20
CA ARG A 19 25.69 13.13 43.70
C ARG A 19 24.57 13.59 42.77
N LYS A 20 23.95 14.76 43.03
CA LYS A 20 22.91 15.34 42.13
C LYS A 20 23.51 15.75 40.80
N ILE A 21 24.68 16.39 40.76
CA ILE A 21 25.32 16.80 39.52
C ILE A 21 25.76 15.57 38.69
N LYS A 22 26.37 14.55 39.30
CA LYS A 22 26.74 13.32 38.61
C LYS A 22 25.51 12.60 38.04
N LYS A 23 24.39 12.57 38.76
CA LYS A 23 23.16 11.97 38.29
C LYS A 23 22.56 12.74 37.11
N ALA A 24 22.51 14.09 37.17
CA ALA A 24 22.01 14.93 36.09
C ALA A 24 22.87 14.85 34.80
N VAL A 25 24.21 14.75 34.95
CA VAL A 25 25.13 14.56 33.81
C VAL A 25 24.94 13.17 33.20
N HIS A 26 24.75 12.13 34.02
CA HIS A 26 24.53 10.77 33.53
C HIS A 26 23.17 10.62 32.80
N GLU A 27 22.14 11.30 33.30
CA GLU A 27 20.82 11.36 32.64
C GLU A 27 20.89 12.09 31.29
N LYS A 28 21.62 13.21 31.20
CA LYS A 28 21.80 13.93 29.91
C LYS A 28 22.58 13.11 28.87
N VAL A 29 23.61 12.38 29.29
CA VAL A 29 24.41 11.53 28.41
C VAL A 29 23.56 10.33 27.92
N ASN A 30 22.72 9.77 28.77
CA ASN A 30 21.81 8.70 28.36
C ASN A 30 20.74 9.19 27.39
N LEU A 31 20.16 10.38 27.63
CA LEU A 31 19.20 10.98 26.69
C LEU A 31 19.82 11.18 25.30
N GLY A 32 21.04 11.73 25.21
CA GLY A 32 21.72 11.90 23.94
C GLY A 32 21.97 10.59 23.19
N ARG A 33 22.32 9.51 23.90
CA ARG A 33 22.49 8.17 23.32
C ARG A 33 21.16 7.60 22.84
N ILE A 34 20.06 7.81 23.58
CA ILE A 34 18.72 7.39 23.20
C ILE A 34 18.26 8.10 21.94
N TYR A 35 18.46 9.44 21.85
CA TYR A 35 18.13 10.19 20.63
C TYR A 35 18.94 9.73 19.41
N LEU A 36 20.22 9.42 19.59
CA LEU A 36 21.07 8.90 18.51
C LEU A 36 20.57 7.54 18.02
N ILE A 37 20.23 6.63 18.92
CA ILE A 37 19.69 5.30 18.59
C ILE A 37 18.35 5.43 17.86
N ILE A 38 17.46 6.30 18.34
CA ILE A 38 16.15 6.56 17.71
C ILE A 38 16.36 7.14 16.30
N SER A 39 17.29 8.08 16.11
CA SER A 39 17.57 8.67 14.81
C SER A 39 18.12 7.63 13.81
N ILE A 40 19.00 6.75 14.27
CA ILE A 40 19.54 5.64 13.46
C ILE A 40 18.42 4.65 13.09
N LEU A 41 17.54 4.29 14.04
CA LEU A 41 16.40 3.42 13.80
C LEU A 41 15.40 4.04 12.81
N LEU A 42 15.11 5.33 12.94
CA LEU A 42 14.24 6.06 12.02
C LEU A 42 14.83 6.14 10.60
N ALA A 43 16.14 6.38 10.48
CA ALA A 43 16.85 6.36 9.20
C ALA A 43 16.81 4.96 8.57
N TYR A 44 17.01 3.91 9.38
CA TYR A 44 16.96 2.51 8.91
C TYR A 44 15.53 2.11 8.47
N MET A 45 14.50 2.52 9.22
CA MET A 45 13.10 2.29 8.85
C MET A 45 12.70 3.05 7.57
N GLY A 46 13.25 4.23 7.33
CA GLY A 46 13.05 4.99 6.10
C GLY A 46 13.60 4.26 4.86
N THR A 47 14.77 3.64 4.97
CA THR A 47 15.37 2.87 3.86
C THR A 47 14.64 1.56 3.57
N ILE A 48 14.17 0.86 4.61
CA ILE A 48 13.36 -0.36 4.46
C ILE A 48 12.03 -0.05 3.76
N SER A 49 11.42 1.11 4.05
CA SER A 49 10.16 1.54 3.42
C SER A 49 10.29 1.79 1.91
N MET A 50 11.44 2.22 1.42
CA MET A 50 11.67 2.43 -0.02
C MET A 50 11.83 1.09 -0.77
N GLN A 51 12.51 0.11 -0.19
CA GLN A 51 12.69 -1.20 -0.83
C GLN A 51 11.40 -2.02 -0.92
N ALA A 52 10.45 -1.81 -0.01
CA ALA A 52 9.19 -2.55 0.02
C ALA A 52 8.17 -2.13 -1.07
N GLN A 53 8.51 -1.17 -1.92
CA GLN A 53 7.61 -0.64 -2.97
C GLN A 53 8.00 -1.04 -4.38
N SER A 54 9.21 -1.51 -4.59
CA SER A 54 9.67 -1.97 -5.89
C SER A 54 9.40 -3.47 -6.07
N CYS A 55 8.97 -3.84 -7.26
CA CYS A 55 8.62 -5.21 -7.62
C CYS A 55 9.13 -5.54 -9.02
N GLU A 56 9.09 -6.80 -9.36
CA GLU A 56 9.22 -7.24 -10.76
C GLU A 56 7.87 -7.10 -11.45
N GLY A 57 7.90 -6.97 -12.79
CA GLY A 57 6.65 -6.83 -13.51
C GLY A 57 6.81 -6.58 -14.99
N ARG A 58 5.67 -6.37 -15.63
CA ARG A 58 5.57 -6.02 -17.04
C ARG A 58 4.64 -4.83 -17.21
N VAL A 59 5.10 -3.84 -17.96
CA VAL A 59 4.30 -2.67 -18.33
C VAL A 59 3.77 -2.88 -19.76
N TYR A 60 2.47 -2.77 -19.91
CA TYR A 60 1.79 -2.78 -21.21
C TYR A 60 1.43 -1.35 -21.59
N LEU A 61 1.92 -0.91 -22.73
CA LEU A 61 1.64 0.42 -23.25
C LEU A 61 0.44 0.40 -24.20
N LYS A 62 -0.30 1.49 -24.28
CA LYS A 62 -1.45 1.64 -25.19
C LYS A 62 -1.12 1.45 -26.67
N ASN A 63 0.12 1.64 -27.05
CA ASN A 63 0.61 1.38 -28.41
C ASN A 63 0.95 -0.09 -28.70
N GLY A 64 0.64 -1.01 -27.76
CA GLY A 64 0.90 -2.44 -27.88
C GLY A 64 2.31 -2.90 -27.48
N ILE A 65 3.22 -1.98 -27.15
CA ILE A 65 4.55 -2.33 -26.67
C ILE A 65 4.48 -2.87 -25.26
N GLN A 66 5.25 -3.92 -24.98
CA GLN A 66 5.41 -4.52 -23.67
C GLN A 66 6.85 -4.35 -23.19
N GLN A 67 7.02 -3.94 -21.95
CA GLN A 67 8.33 -3.77 -21.32
C GLN A 67 8.43 -4.66 -20.07
N LEU A 68 9.41 -5.57 -20.06
CA LEU A 68 9.63 -6.49 -18.95
C LEU A 68 10.71 -5.94 -18.01
N TYR A 69 10.44 -6.05 -16.70
CA TYR A 69 11.32 -5.64 -15.60
C TYR A 69 11.43 -6.79 -14.61
N GLU A 70 12.51 -7.57 -14.71
CA GLU A 70 12.77 -8.74 -13.86
C GLU A 70 14.26 -8.86 -13.52
N SER A 71 14.61 -9.78 -12.63
CA SER A 71 15.99 -10.03 -12.16
C SER A 71 16.61 -8.84 -11.44
N ASN A 72 17.34 -7.99 -12.12
CA ASN A 72 17.94 -6.77 -11.57
C ASN A 72 17.12 -5.51 -11.84
N ASP A 73 16.05 -5.62 -12.62
CA ASP A 73 15.19 -4.50 -12.96
C ASP A 73 13.99 -4.43 -12.01
N ARG A 74 13.44 -3.24 -11.79
CA ARG A 74 12.32 -3.02 -10.86
C ARG A 74 11.33 -2.00 -11.40
N ILE A 75 10.11 -2.14 -10.91
CA ILE A 75 9.02 -1.18 -11.12
C ILE A 75 8.61 -0.67 -9.73
N ASP A 76 8.52 0.63 -9.55
CA ASP A 76 7.86 1.18 -8.38
C ASP A 76 6.34 1.04 -8.52
N LEU A 77 5.70 0.54 -7.46
CA LEU A 77 4.25 0.44 -7.45
C LEU A 77 3.62 1.84 -7.56
N PRO A 78 2.82 2.07 -8.60
CA PRO A 78 2.26 3.39 -8.85
C PRO A 78 1.22 3.78 -7.79
N ARG A 79 1.02 5.10 -7.62
CA ARG A 79 0.08 5.64 -6.63
C ARG A 79 -0.76 6.75 -7.25
N LYS A 80 -2.03 6.80 -6.91
CA LYS A 80 -2.97 7.82 -7.41
C LYS A 80 -2.95 7.85 -8.95
N LYS A 81 -2.66 9.00 -9.54
CA LYS A 81 -2.51 9.19 -11.00
C LYS A 81 -1.06 9.52 -11.38
N LYS A 82 -0.09 9.08 -10.59
CA LYS A 82 1.31 9.33 -10.89
C LYS A 82 1.83 8.41 -11.98
N ASP A 83 2.81 8.90 -12.70
CA ASP A 83 3.58 8.13 -13.67
C ASP A 83 4.30 6.97 -12.99
N VAL A 84 4.62 5.95 -13.78
CA VAL A 84 5.31 4.74 -13.29
C VAL A 84 6.81 4.95 -13.40
N GLN A 85 7.50 4.83 -12.27
CA GLN A 85 8.95 4.85 -12.26
C GLN A 85 9.48 3.42 -12.40
N VAL A 86 10.42 3.25 -13.28
CA VAL A 86 11.07 1.96 -13.60
C VAL A 86 12.57 2.09 -13.46
N TYR A 87 13.22 0.98 -13.16
CA TYR A 87 14.67 0.94 -12.92
C TYR A 87 15.29 -0.20 -13.68
N ARG A 88 16.45 0.05 -14.29
CA ARG A 88 17.36 -0.96 -14.85
C ARG A 88 18.56 -1.09 -13.94
N ASN A 89 19.02 -2.33 -13.74
CA ASN A 89 20.14 -2.64 -12.84
C ASN A 89 19.99 -2.07 -11.42
N PHE A 90 18.82 -2.18 -10.82
CA PHE A 90 18.43 -1.55 -9.55
C PHE A 90 19.43 -1.76 -8.41
N PHE A 91 20.06 -2.93 -8.32
CA PHE A 91 21.04 -3.26 -7.28
C PHE A 91 22.49 -2.90 -7.66
N SER A 92 22.72 -2.30 -8.81
CA SER A 92 24.04 -1.94 -9.32
C SER A 92 24.36 -0.46 -9.12
N ARG A 93 25.65 -0.13 -9.09
CA ARG A 93 26.11 1.26 -9.20
C ARG A 93 25.76 1.92 -10.55
N GLN A 94 25.43 1.11 -11.55
CA GLN A 94 25.00 1.55 -12.88
C GLN A 94 23.47 1.57 -13.01
N CYS A 95 22.75 1.71 -11.88
CA CYS A 95 21.29 1.85 -11.88
C CYS A 95 20.87 3.05 -12.72
N THR A 96 19.99 2.82 -13.67
CA THR A 96 19.31 3.88 -14.43
C THR A 96 17.82 3.86 -14.12
N SER A 97 17.19 5.02 -14.08
CA SER A 97 15.75 5.13 -13.89
C SER A 97 15.10 5.86 -15.06
N ASP A 98 13.88 5.47 -15.37
CA ASP A 98 13.05 6.10 -16.38
C ASP A 98 11.62 6.24 -15.86
N VAL A 99 10.83 7.11 -16.49
CA VAL A 99 9.46 7.42 -16.11
C VAL A 99 8.53 7.17 -17.29
N ILE A 100 7.53 6.32 -17.07
CA ILE A 100 6.52 6.02 -18.07
C ILE A 100 5.25 6.80 -17.71
N PRO A 101 4.76 7.72 -18.56
CA PRO A 101 3.58 8.53 -18.28
C PRO A 101 2.33 7.67 -18.07
N PHE A 102 1.55 7.98 -17.04
CA PHE A 102 0.27 7.34 -16.72
C PHE A 102 -0.65 7.23 -17.95
N ALA A 103 -0.71 8.30 -18.76
CA ALA A 103 -1.57 8.36 -19.94
C ALA A 103 -1.19 7.34 -21.02
N ASN A 104 0.07 6.89 -21.07
CA ASN A 104 0.59 5.98 -22.10
C ASN A 104 0.46 4.51 -21.74
N ILE A 105 0.10 4.20 -20.48
CA ILE A 105 0.04 2.82 -19.99
C ILE A 105 -1.39 2.29 -20.11
N ASP A 106 -1.50 1.06 -20.57
CA ASP A 106 -2.73 0.26 -20.54
C ASP A 106 -2.87 -0.47 -19.21
N SER A 107 -1.83 -1.22 -18.83
CA SER A 107 -1.81 -1.94 -17.56
C SER A 107 -0.37 -2.21 -17.09
N VAL A 108 -0.22 -2.51 -15.80
CA VAL A 108 1.02 -2.97 -15.20
C VAL A 108 0.76 -4.28 -14.45
N VAL A 109 1.40 -5.34 -14.89
CA VAL A 109 1.35 -6.63 -14.20
C VAL A 109 2.56 -6.74 -13.30
N VAL A 110 2.34 -6.98 -12.01
CA VAL A 110 3.41 -7.05 -11.01
C VAL A 110 3.38 -8.38 -10.26
N TRP A 111 4.54 -8.82 -9.81
CA TRP A 111 4.71 -10.01 -8.98
C TRP A 111 5.84 -9.82 -7.97
N ASN A 112 5.86 -10.68 -6.97
CA ASN A 112 6.94 -10.71 -6.01
C ASN A 112 8.20 -11.32 -6.64
N ALA A 113 9.33 -10.62 -6.56
CA ALA A 113 10.60 -11.04 -7.13
C ALA A 113 11.09 -12.39 -6.58
N THR A 114 10.79 -12.70 -5.32
CA THR A 114 11.26 -13.91 -4.63
C THR A 114 10.45 -15.15 -5.03
N SER A 115 9.13 -15.04 -5.10
CA SER A 115 8.24 -16.21 -5.29
C SER A 115 7.68 -16.33 -6.69
N LYS A 116 7.73 -15.26 -7.52
CA LYS A 116 7.04 -15.12 -8.81
C LYS A 116 5.55 -15.51 -8.77
N GLN A 117 5.00 -15.60 -7.56
CA GLN A 117 3.61 -15.90 -7.28
C GLN A 117 2.83 -14.60 -7.02
N ASN A 118 1.53 -14.73 -6.86
CA ASN A 118 0.67 -13.59 -6.53
C ASN A 118 0.73 -12.45 -7.55
N VAL A 119 0.67 -12.82 -8.83
CA VAL A 119 0.58 -11.87 -9.94
C VAL A 119 -0.64 -10.97 -9.77
N ARG A 120 -0.46 -9.65 -9.93
CA ARG A 120 -1.53 -8.66 -9.83
C ARG A 120 -1.45 -7.69 -11.00
N THR A 121 -2.61 -7.32 -11.51
CA THR A 121 -2.73 -6.35 -12.60
C THR A 121 -3.21 -5.02 -12.04
N LEU A 122 -2.47 -3.96 -12.30
CA LEU A 122 -2.86 -2.58 -12.02
C LEU A 122 -3.28 -1.91 -13.32
N VAL A 123 -4.42 -1.23 -13.28
CA VAL A 123 -5.01 -0.55 -14.43
C VAL A 123 -5.13 0.96 -14.11
N PRO A 124 -4.72 1.86 -15.02
CA PRO A 124 -4.89 3.28 -14.85
C PRO A 124 -6.32 3.69 -15.19
N LEU A 125 -7.18 3.84 -14.18
CA LEU A 125 -8.54 4.34 -14.36
C LEU A 125 -8.51 5.88 -14.35
N GLU A 126 -8.90 6.54 -15.44
CA GLU A 126 -8.72 7.99 -15.68
C GLU A 126 -9.28 8.86 -14.54
N ASN A 127 -10.48 8.55 -14.06
CA ASN A 127 -11.15 9.36 -13.03
C ASN A 127 -10.78 8.95 -11.61
N VAL A 128 -10.14 7.80 -11.40
CA VAL A 128 -9.82 7.22 -10.10
C VAL A 128 -8.32 7.22 -9.84
N GLY A 129 -7.55 6.62 -10.76
CA GLY A 129 -6.11 6.42 -10.64
C GLY A 129 -5.74 4.94 -10.73
N TRP A 130 -4.53 4.60 -10.29
CA TRP A 130 -4.05 3.23 -10.31
C TRP A 130 -4.91 2.33 -9.43
N SER A 131 -5.58 1.37 -10.07
CA SER A 131 -6.50 0.45 -9.41
C SER A 131 -6.09 -0.99 -9.69
N TRP A 132 -6.14 -1.83 -8.66
CA TRP A 132 -5.91 -3.26 -8.80
C TRP A 132 -7.15 -3.92 -9.40
N LEU A 133 -7.00 -4.58 -10.53
CA LEU A 133 -8.03 -5.44 -11.13
C LEU A 133 -8.23 -6.67 -10.23
N TYR A 134 -9.19 -6.60 -9.33
CA TYR A 134 -9.48 -7.61 -8.31
C TYR A 134 -10.26 -8.80 -8.89
N VAL A 135 -11.24 -8.51 -9.75
CA VAL A 135 -12.02 -9.50 -10.50
C VAL A 135 -11.99 -9.14 -11.97
N ASN A 136 -11.69 -10.11 -12.80
CA ASN A 136 -11.73 -9.99 -14.26
C ASN A 136 -12.64 -11.09 -14.84
N HIS A 137 -13.96 -10.92 -14.67
CA HIS A 137 -14.96 -11.78 -15.28
C HIS A 137 -15.60 -11.05 -16.48
N PRO A 138 -15.97 -11.73 -17.58
CA PRO A 138 -16.55 -11.06 -18.78
C PRO A 138 -17.76 -10.17 -18.47
N ARG A 139 -18.55 -10.54 -17.47
CA ARG A 139 -19.77 -9.82 -17.05
C ARG A 139 -19.56 -8.90 -15.84
N LEU A 140 -18.39 -8.96 -15.17
CA LEU A 140 -18.15 -8.20 -13.94
C LEU A 140 -16.65 -7.91 -13.77
N GLN A 141 -16.26 -6.67 -13.94
CA GLN A 141 -14.91 -6.23 -13.61
C GLN A 141 -14.93 -5.41 -12.31
N VAL A 142 -14.21 -5.90 -11.30
CA VAL A 142 -14.10 -5.23 -10.01
C VAL A 142 -12.67 -4.76 -9.80
N TYR A 143 -12.53 -3.52 -9.40
CA TYR A 143 -11.25 -2.87 -9.10
C TYR A 143 -11.18 -2.47 -7.64
N ILE A 144 -10.00 -2.54 -7.06
CA ILE A 144 -9.71 -1.96 -5.75
C ILE A 144 -8.81 -0.74 -5.96
N TYR A 145 -9.27 0.43 -5.53
CA TYR A 145 -8.46 1.63 -5.47
C TYR A 145 -7.97 1.85 -4.05
N ALA A 146 -6.65 2.02 -3.88
CA ALA A 146 -6.03 2.33 -2.60
C ALA A 146 -5.44 3.74 -2.65
N SER A 147 -6.05 4.70 -1.94
CA SER A 147 -5.63 6.10 -1.94
C SER A 147 -4.19 6.30 -1.45
N GLN A 148 -3.71 5.42 -0.58
CA GLN A 148 -2.32 5.39 -0.08
C GLN A 148 -1.39 4.51 -0.94
N GLY A 149 -1.91 3.91 -2.02
CA GLY A 149 -1.18 3.02 -2.91
C GLY A 149 -1.12 1.57 -2.42
N TYR A 150 -0.21 0.81 -3.01
CA TYR A 150 -0.06 -0.63 -2.81
C TYR A 150 1.31 -0.96 -2.26
N SER A 151 1.45 -2.14 -1.66
CA SER A 151 2.74 -2.69 -1.24
C SER A 151 2.82 -4.15 -1.62
N VAL A 152 4.00 -4.60 -2.05
CA VAL A 152 4.32 -6.03 -2.17
C VAL A 152 4.82 -6.52 -0.83
N THR A 153 4.30 -7.64 -0.34
CA THR A 153 4.75 -8.29 0.88
C THR A 153 5.20 -9.71 0.58
N ASP A 154 6.20 -10.20 1.29
CA ASP A 154 6.74 -11.55 1.11
C ASP A 154 5.71 -12.66 1.41
N MET A 155 4.67 -12.34 2.17
CA MET A 155 3.65 -13.28 2.64
C MET A 155 2.34 -13.29 1.86
N GLY A 156 2.28 -12.94 0.63
CA GLY A 156 1.01 -13.03 -0.08
C GLY A 156 0.78 -12.02 -1.19
N GLY A 157 1.84 -11.54 -1.76
CA GLY A 157 1.77 -10.65 -2.91
C GLY A 157 1.31 -9.24 -2.55
N MET A 158 0.73 -8.55 -3.52
CA MET A 158 0.34 -7.16 -3.36
C MET A 158 -0.85 -7.01 -2.40
N LYS A 159 -0.71 -6.08 -1.46
CA LYS A 159 -1.80 -5.65 -0.57
C LYS A 159 -2.05 -4.16 -0.77
N ALA A 160 -3.31 -3.75 -0.63
CA ALA A 160 -3.64 -2.34 -0.49
C ALA A 160 -3.03 -1.79 0.80
N ARG A 161 -2.44 -0.61 0.75
CA ARG A 161 -1.81 0.00 1.92
C ARG A 161 -2.84 0.49 2.90
N GLN A 162 -2.60 0.17 4.14
CA GLN A 162 -3.27 0.81 5.26
C GLN A 162 -2.69 2.22 5.48
N CYS A 163 -3.54 3.15 5.85
CA CYS A 163 -3.15 4.51 6.21
C CYS A 163 -2.56 4.51 7.63
N ASN A 164 -1.32 4.03 7.76
CA ASN A 164 -0.60 4.03 9.04
C ASN A 164 0.37 5.22 9.05
N THR A 165 -0.12 6.38 9.51
CA THR A 165 0.78 7.40 10.02
C THR A 165 1.12 7.09 11.48
N ALA A 166 2.31 7.42 11.96
CA ALA A 166 2.69 7.23 13.36
C ALA A 166 1.68 7.87 14.34
N ALA A 167 1.05 8.98 13.95
CA ALA A 167 -0.03 9.63 14.69
C ALA A 167 -1.31 8.77 14.73
N ALA A 168 -1.64 8.06 13.66
CA ALA A 168 -2.80 7.18 13.60
C ALA A 168 -2.62 5.93 14.48
N MET A 169 -1.40 5.46 14.69
CA MET A 169 -1.13 4.34 15.61
C MET A 169 -1.48 4.66 17.07
N PHE A 170 -1.43 5.93 17.47
CA PHE A 170 -1.68 6.34 18.85
C PHE A 170 -3.08 6.90 19.11
N PHE A 171 -3.80 7.39 18.10
CA PHE A 171 -5.02 8.17 18.32
C PHE A 171 -6.24 7.78 17.50
N ILE A 172 -6.13 7.06 16.40
CA ILE A 172 -7.28 6.69 15.55
C ILE A 172 -7.03 5.30 14.95
N PRO A 173 -7.99 4.35 15.06
CA PRO A 173 -7.90 3.10 14.32
C PRO A 173 -7.77 3.42 12.84
N SER A 174 -6.70 2.95 12.23
CA SER A 174 -6.38 3.21 10.82
C SER A 174 -7.50 2.69 9.94
N LYS A 175 -8.29 3.59 9.37
CA LYS A 175 -9.21 3.22 8.30
C LYS A 175 -8.39 2.95 7.06
N THR A 176 -8.52 1.77 6.54
CA THR A 176 -7.95 1.43 5.24
C THR A 176 -8.69 2.26 4.19
N ALA A 177 -7.97 3.14 3.51
CA ALA A 177 -8.55 3.98 2.48
C ALA A 177 -8.55 3.22 1.14
N CYS A 178 -9.39 2.18 1.05
CA CYS A 178 -9.57 1.35 -0.15
C CYS A 178 -11.03 1.28 -0.50
N ASP A 179 -11.34 1.53 -1.77
CA ASP A 179 -12.70 1.48 -2.29
C ASP A 179 -12.81 0.44 -3.40
N PHE A 180 -13.96 -0.24 -3.46
CA PHE A 180 -14.35 -1.03 -4.61
C PHE A 180 -14.95 -0.15 -5.69
N TYR A 181 -14.51 -0.38 -6.93
CA TYR A 181 -15.10 0.17 -8.14
C TYR A 181 -15.52 -0.96 -9.06
N ILE A 182 -16.66 -0.81 -9.71
CA ILE A 182 -17.14 -1.72 -10.76
C ILE A 182 -17.19 -0.97 -12.07
N LYS A 183 -16.71 -1.61 -13.12
CA LYS A 183 -16.88 -1.12 -14.49
C LYS A 183 -18.12 -1.78 -15.11
N GLN A 184 -19.09 -0.97 -15.47
CA GLN A 184 -20.28 -1.42 -16.20
C GLN A 184 -19.93 -1.70 -17.67
N THR A 185 -20.83 -2.40 -18.35
CA THR A 185 -20.67 -2.74 -19.78
C THR A 185 -20.59 -1.52 -20.70
N ASP A 186 -21.18 -0.40 -20.30
CA ASP A 186 -21.07 0.91 -20.98
C ASP A 186 -19.75 1.64 -20.69
N GLY A 187 -18.87 1.04 -19.89
CA GLY A 187 -17.59 1.61 -19.49
C GLY A 187 -17.64 2.53 -18.27
N LYS A 188 -18.83 2.84 -17.73
CA LYS A 188 -19.01 3.67 -16.56
C LYS A 188 -18.45 2.99 -15.31
N LEU A 189 -17.75 3.76 -14.46
CA LEU A 189 -17.24 3.30 -13.17
C LEU A 189 -18.20 3.69 -12.06
N ILE A 190 -18.59 2.71 -11.25
CA ILE A 190 -19.41 2.90 -10.05
C ILE A 190 -18.56 2.61 -8.82
N CYS A 191 -18.53 3.55 -7.88
CA CYS A 191 -17.90 3.36 -6.58
C CYS A 191 -18.87 2.66 -5.62
N LEU A 192 -18.52 1.45 -5.19
CA LEU A 192 -19.27 0.71 -4.16
C LEU A 192 -18.83 1.05 -2.73
N GLY A 193 -17.82 1.93 -2.61
CA GLY A 193 -17.27 2.40 -1.34
C GLY A 193 -16.31 1.43 -0.66
N ASP A 194 -16.01 1.72 0.60
CA ASP A 194 -14.95 1.12 1.39
C ASP A 194 -15.02 -0.43 1.45
N THR A 195 -13.89 -1.06 1.15
CA THR A 195 -13.74 -2.54 1.13
C THR A 195 -13.94 -3.20 2.49
N TYR A 196 -13.79 -2.45 3.59
CA TYR A 196 -13.91 -2.96 4.97
C TYR A 196 -15.28 -2.68 5.60
N LYS A 197 -16.15 -1.95 4.90
CA LYS A 197 -17.53 -1.81 5.36
C LYS A 197 -18.24 -3.17 5.34
N LYS A 198 -19.21 -3.31 6.24
CA LYS A 198 -20.10 -4.46 6.22
C LYS A 198 -20.83 -4.52 4.88
N CYS A 199 -21.08 -5.75 4.43
CA CYS A 199 -21.93 -6.01 3.29
C CYS A 199 -23.37 -5.73 3.71
N ASP A 200 -23.98 -4.68 3.17
CA ASP A 200 -25.38 -4.34 3.39
C ASP A 200 -26.22 -4.64 2.15
N LYS A 201 -27.54 -4.56 2.30
CA LYS A 201 -28.48 -4.83 1.22
C LYS A 201 -28.30 -3.89 0.02
N SER A 202 -27.88 -2.66 0.26
CA SER A 202 -27.64 -1.68 -0.80
C SER A 202 -26.44 -2.10 -1.66
N PHE A 203 -25.35 -2.52 -1.01
CA PHE A 203 -24.18 -3.05 -1.70
C PHE A 203 -24.52 -4.28 -2.57
N ILE A 204 -25.31 -5.22 -2.02
CA ILE A 204 -25.70 -6.44 -2.76
C ILE A 204 -26.56 -6.09 -3.98
N ARG A 205 -27.52 -5.17 -3.84
CA ARG A 205 -28.36 -4.71 -4.96
C ARG A 205 -27.53 -4.10 -6.08
N GLU A 206 -26.64 -3.16 -5.73
CA GLU A 206 -25.78 -2.50 -6.70
C GLU A 206 -24.87 -3.49 -7.42
N LEU A 207 -24.28 -4.42 -6.66
CA LEU A 207 -23.42 -5.48 -7.20
C LEU A 207 -24.20 -6.39 -8.16
N CYS A 208 -25.40 -6.84 -7.78
CA CYS A 208 -26.26 -7.66 -8.63
C CYS A 208 -26.70 -6.93 -9.90
N HIS A 209 -27.05 -5.66 -9.77
CA HIS A 209 -27.41 -4.80 -10.91
C HIS A 209 -26.24 -4.69 -11.91
N CYS A 210 -25.05 -4.38 -11.42
CA CYS A 210 -23.84 -4.29 -12.25
C CYS A 210 -23.48 -5.63 -12.91
N ALA A 211 -23.72 -6.74 -12.23
CA ALA A 211 -23.50 -8.10 -12.75
C ALA A 211 -24.60 -8.61 -13.69
N GLY A 212 -25.68 -7.84 -13.88
CA GLY A 212 -26.85 -8.25 -14.67
C GLY A 212 -27.56 -9.49 -14.12
N LEU A 213 -27.63 -9.61 -12.79
CA LEU A 213 -28.35 -10.69 -12.12
C LEU A 213 -29.83 -10.32 -11.93
N SER A 214 -30.70 -11.36 -11.96
CA SER A 214 -32.14 -11.19 -11.76
C SER A 214 -32.48 -10.86 -10.30
N GLN A 215 -33.67 -10.27 -10.07
CA GLN A 215 -34.17 -9.99 -8.71
C GLN A 215 -34.29 -11.25 -7.84
N GLU A 216 -34.50 -12.42 -8.45
CA GLU A 216 -34.49 -13.67 -7.71
C GLU A 216 -33.13 -13.98 -7.08
N TRP A 217 -32.06 -13.80 -7.85
CA TRP A 217 -30.70 -13.97 -7.34
C TRP A 217 -30.35 -12.90 -6.30
N GLU A 218 -30.76 -11.66 -6.50
CA GLU A 218 -30.62 -10.61 -5.49
C GLU A 218 -31.22 -11.02 -4.15
N LYS A 219 -32.46 -11.52 -4.15
CA LYS A 219 -33.15 -12.01 -2.94
C LYS A 219 -32.39 -13.17 -2.30
N LYS A 220 -31.92 -14.14 -3.09
CA LYS A 220 -31.12 -15.28 -2.58
C LYS A 220 -29.83 -14.81 -1.93
N LEU A 221 -29.07 -13.92 -2.58
CA LEU A 221 -27.79 -13.39 -2.06
C LEU A 221 -28.00 -12.56 -0.78
N ILE A 222 -29.06 -11.75 -0.71
CA ILE A 222 -29.42 -11.02 0.52
C ILE A 222 -29.74 -12.01 1.65
N GLY A 223 -30.39 -13.13 1.35
CA GLY A 223 -30.76 -14.19 2.31
C GLY A 223 -29.56 -14.94 2.88
N LEU A 224 -28.38 -14.92 2.23
CA LEU A 224 -27.18 -15.60 2.75
C LEU A 224 -26.61 -14.96 4.01
N GLY A 225 -26.96 -13.70 4.32
CA GLY A 225 -26.47 -13.01 5.52
C GLY A 225 -24.96 -12.76 5.52
N GLU A 226 -24.34 -12.72 4.34
CA GLU A 226 -22.89 -12.48 4.22
C GLU A 226 -22.54 -11.08 4.72
N HIS A 227 -21.56 -10.99 5.62
CA HIS A 227 -21.15 -9.73 6.24
C HIS A 227 -19.95 -9.07 5.58
N ASN A 228 -19.22 -9.82 4.75
CA ASN A 228 -18.00 -9.36 4.09
C ASN A 228 -18.25 -9.06 2.61
N ARG A 229 -17.88 -7.86 2.15
CA ARG A 229 -18.06 -7.43 0.77
C ARG A 229 -17.24 -8.26 -0.22
N SER A 230 -16.02 -8.62 0.13
CA SER A 230 -15.17 -9.46 -0.73
C SER A 230 -15.75 -10.85 -0.92
N SER A 231 -16.28 -11.46 0.16
CA SER A 231 -16.96 -12.76 0.10
C SER A 231 -18.24 -12.67 -0.75
N MET A 232 -19.00 -11.59 -0.62
CA MET A 232 -20.19 -11.40 -1.46
C MET A 232 -19.85 -11.25 -2.95
N ILE A 233 -18.79 -10.53 -3.29
CA ILE A 233 -18.30 -10.43 -4.68
C ILE A 233 -17.96 -11.83 -5.20
N GLN A 234 -17.26 -12.66 -4.40
CA GLN A 234 -16.95 -14.04 -4.78
C GLN A 234 -18.20 -14.88 -5.03
N ARG A 235 -19.23 -14.76 -4.18
CA ARG A 235 -20.52 -15.44 -4.39
C ARG A 235 -21.21 -15.02 -5.69
N VAL A 236 -21.14 -13.75 -6.03
CA VAL A 236 -21.69 -13.26 -7.32
C VAL A 236 -20.93 -13.87 -8.49
N ILE A 237 -19.61 -14.01 -8.41
CA ILE A 237 -18.82 -14.67 -9.47
C ILE A 237 -19.23 -16.13 -9.62
N GLU A 238 -19.33 -16.88 -8.52
CA GLU A 238 -19.79 -18.27 -8.53
C GLU A 238 -21.15 -18.41 -9.27
N VAL A 239 -22.11 -17.51 -8.99
CA VAL A 239 -23.39 -17.49 -9.68
C VAL A 239 -23.27 -17.17 -11.17
N LEU A 240 -22.30 -16.33 -11.55
CA LEU A 240 -22.05 -15.99 -12.95
C LEU A 240 -21.41 -17.15 -13.73
N ASP A 241 -20.53 -17.91 -13.08
CA ASP A 241 -19.86 -19.09 -13.63
C ASP A 241 -20.86 -20.27 -13.81
N ASP A 242 -21.74 -20.48 -12.83
CA ASP A 242 -22.77 -21.54 -12.89
C ASP A 242 -23.83 -21.34 -14.02
N LYS A 243 -23.86 -20.15 -14.61
CA LYS A 243 -24.81 -19.81 -15.69
C LYS A 243 -24.20 -19.88 -17.10
N GLN A 244 -22.96 -20.29 -17.22
CA GLN A 244 -22.31 -20.56 -18.50
C GLN A 244 -22.53 -22.02 -18.88
#